data_7e85a5f7f5a532bb2758d4d033cafff7
#
_entry.id   7e85a5f7f5a532bb2758d4d033cafff7
#
_cell.length_a   1.000
_cell.length_b   1.000
_cell.length_c   1.000
_cell.angle_alpha   90.00
_cell.angle_beta   90.00
_cell.angle_gamma   90.00
#
_symmetry.space_group_name_H-M   'P 1'
#
loop_
_entity.id
_entity.type
_entity.pdbx_description
1 polymer ?
#
loop_
_entity_poly.entity_id
_entity_poly.type
_entity_poly.pdbx_seq_one_letter_code
_entity_poly.pdbx_strand_id
1 'polypeptide(L)'
;FAFGLFLASLECAAVETNIVKSCFFLGTPSWYIIAFFLLPSVFLIGKSIRSFLIFVITIISSLGVNTVILAILTEKYKDIKYIMPVFAGSIGSEFLSTFLLVLGSLSAFVISLPYLRYLNNGKDLRKHSFIALGILGIVCIYVLIGILSTFGPLRAANLFYPEFTQSQRVQLGSFIEFADFFFLYQTVMGFFLKYIISAYGVYIIYKKYIKNHKYFITVYTLAIFIFGTFLSRNNYILFYLLKYYQYINLILFV
;
A
#
# COMPACT_ATOMS: atom_id res chain seq x y z
N PHE A 1 7.86 17.68 3.86
CA PHE A 1 7.77 16.35 4.45
C PHE A 1 6.38 16.04 5.03
N ALA A 2 5.83 16.85 5.98
CA ALA A 2 4.49 16.61 6.55
C ALA A 2 3.38 16.60 5.50
N PHE A 3 3.47 17.44 4.48
CA PHE A 3 2.57 17.42 3.33
C PHE A 3 2.68 16.11 2.54
N GLY A 4 3.89 15.57 2.38
CA GLY A 4 4.09 14.25 1.76
C GLY A 4 3.43 13.12 2.55
N LEU A 5 3.51 13.17 3.89
CA LEU A 5 2.82 12.21 4.75
C LEU A 5 1.29 12.31 4.65
N PHE A 6 0.77 13.55 4.52
CA PHE A 6 -0.66 13.75 4.29
C PHE A 6 -1.11 13.16 2.94
N LEU A 7 -0.35 13.42 1.87
CA LEU A 7 -0.62 12.83 0.56
C LEU A 7 -0.54 11.29 0.58
N ALA A 8 0.43 10.72 1.30
CA ALA A 8 0.54 9.28 1.48
C ALA A 8 -0.68 8.68 2.21
N SER A 9 -1.21 9.38 3.22
CA SER A 9 -2.44 8.97 3.90
C SER A 9 -3.65 9.04 2.98
N LEU A 10 -3.73 10.08 2.16
CA LEU A 10 -4.81 10.30 1.20
C LEU A 10 -4.79 9.23 0.10
N GLU A 11 -3.61 8.94 -0.45
CA GLU A 11 -3.42 7.87 -1.42
C GLU A 11 -3.90 6.53 -0.88
N CYS A 12 -3.48 6.15 0.34
CA CYS A 12 -3.89 4.89 0.95
C CYS A 12 -5.41 4.76 1.09
N ALA A 13 -6.06 5.80 1.59
CA ALA A 13 -7.51 5.79 1.78
C ALA A 13 -8.28 5.75 0.44
N ALA A 14 -7.81 6.47 -0.57
CA ALA A 14 -8.45 6.50 -1.88
C ALA A 14 -8.26 5.19 -2.66
N VAL A 15 -7.04 4.63 -2.66
CA VAL A 15 -6.73 3.38 -3.39
C VAL A 15 -7.42 2.20 -2.74
N GLU A 16 -7.34 2.06 -1.41
CA GLU A 16 -8.04 0.99 -0.69
C GLU A 16 -9.53 1.01 -0.97
N THR A 17 -10.17 2.17 -0.81
CA THR A 17 -11.61 2.34 -1.07
C THR A 17 -11.96 1.96 -2.51
N ASN A 18 -11.12 2.32 -3.47
CA ASN A 18 -11.33 2.01 -4.87
C ASN A 18 -11.19 0.51 -5.16
N ILE A 19 -10.18 -0.16 -4.60
CA ILE A 19 -9.98 -1.62 -4.75
C ILE A 19 -11.16 -2.37 -4.14
N VAL A 20 -11.50 -2.06 -2.88
CA VAL A 20 -12.59 -2.75 -2.17
C VAL A 20 -13.94 -2.55 -2.88
N LYS A 21 -14.21 -1.35 -3.38
CA LYS A 21 -15.40 -1.07 -4.18
C LYS A 21 -15.41 -1.85 -5.50
N SER A 22 -14.30 -1.81 -6.24
CA SER A 22 -14.25 -2.39 -7.59
C SER A 22 -14.17 -3.91 -7.60
N CYS A 23 -13.59 -4.52 -6.55
CA CYS A 23 -13.37 -5.96 -6.48
C CYS A 23 -14.44 -6.70 -5.69
N PHE A 24 -14.98 -6.09 -4.62
CA PHE A 24 -15.85 -6.80 -3.66
C PHE A 24 -17.24 -6.18 -3.52
N PHE A 25 -17.36 -4.86 -3.56
CA PHE A 25 -18.60 -4.15 -3.22
C PHE A 25 -19.03 -3.18 -4.31
N LEU A 26 -19.27 -3.67 -5.54
CA LEU A 26 -19.59 -2.88 -6.74
C LEU A 26 -20.73 -1.89 -6.56
N GLY A 27 -21.76 -2.24 -5.79
CA GLY A 27 -22.93 -1.40 -5.53
C GLY A 27 -22.79 -0.43 -4.37
N THR A 28 -21.69 -0.51 -3.58
CA THR A 28 -21.53 0.27 -2.35
C THR A 28 -20.93 1.65 -2.66
N PRO A 29 -21.50 2.73 -2.09
CA PRO A 29 -20.95 4.06 -2.29
C PRO A 29 -19.59 4.22 -1.61
N SER A 30 -18.66 4.92 -2.26
CA SER A 30 -17.27 5.08 -1.78
C SER A 30 -17.18 5.69 -0.37
N TRP A 31 -18.09 6.61 -0.02
CA TRP A 31 -18.09 7.24 1.30
C TRP A 31 -18.31 6.24 2.44
N TYR A 32 -19.07 5.18 2.19
CA TYR A 32 -19.33 4.15 3.19
C TYR A 32 -18.07 3.32 3.46
N ILE A 33 -17.40 2.87 2.40
CA ILE A 33 -16.18 2.07 2.50
C ILE A 33 -15.06 2.85 3.20
N ILE A 34 -14.82 4.10 2.78
CA ILE A 34 -13.78 4.93 3.38
C ILE A 34 -14.07 5.27 4.85
N ALA A 35 -15.36 5.43 5.23
CA ALA A 35 -15.73 5.65 6.63
C ALA A 35 -15.31 4.45 7.50
N PHE A 36 -15.58 3.23 7.05
CA PHE A 36 -15.16 2.01 7.74
C PHE A 36 -13.63 1.88 7.82
N PHE A 37 -12.93 2.23 6.76
CA PHE A 37 -11.46 2.23 6.73
C PHE A 37 -10.87 3.23 7.73
N LEU A 38 -11.43 4.43 7.84
CA LEU A 38 -10.91 5.49 8.70
C LEU A 38 -11.29 5.35 10.17
N LEU A 39 -12.41 4.69 10.48
CA LEU A 39 -12.94 4.61 11.84
C LEU A 39 -11.94 4.03 12.85
N PRO A 40 -11.23 2.90 12.59
CA PRO A 40 -10.25 2.36 13.52
C PRO A 40 -9.06 3.31 13.76
N SER A 41 -8.69 4.13 12.77
CA SER A 41 -7.54 5.02 12.85
C SER A 41 -7.72 6.13 13.90
N VAL A 42 -8.96 6.61 14.09
CA VAL A 42 -9.30 7.64 15.09
C VAL A 42 -8.90 7.18 16.49
N PHE A 43 -9.08 5.89 16.78
CA PHE A 43 -8.71 5.33 18.07
C PHE A 43 -7.21 5.11 18.23
N LEU A 44 -6.50 4.86 17.14
CA LEU A 44 -5.07 4.53 17.16
C LEU A 44 -4.16 5.76 17.20
N ILE A 45 -4.49 6.82 16.46
CA ILE A 45 -3.65 8.03 16.36
C ILE A 45 -3.48 8.72 17.72
N GLY A 46 -4.46 8.63 18.62
CA GLY A 46 -4.40 9.21 19.97
C GLY A 46 -3.67 8.38 21.02
N LYS A 47 -3.21 7.17 20.69
CA LYS A 47 -2.55 6.25 21.64
C LYS A 47 -1.09 6.59 21.88
N SER A 48 -0.51 5.94 22.91
CA SER A 48 0.92 6.03 23.18
C SER A 48 1.74 5.43 22.05
N ILE A 49 2.95 5.94 21.81
CA ILE A 49 3.87 5.42 20.79
C ILE A 49 4.15 3.91 20.98
N ARG A 50 4.24 3.44 22.23
CA ARG A 50 4.47 2.03 22.54
C ARG A 50 3.30 1.16 22.05
N SER A 51 2.06 1.53 22.37
CA SER A 51 0.85 0.80 21.92
C SER A 51 0.74 0.82 20.40
N PHE A 52 1.05 1.96 19.78
CA PHE A 52 1.09 2.13 18.33
C PHE A 52 2.09 1.16 17.67
N LEU A 53 3.34 1.12 18.16
CA LEU A 53 4.38 0.24 17.61
C LEU A 53 4.04 -1.25 17.77
N ILE A 54 3.46 -1.65 18.92
CA ILE A 54 3.00 -3.04 19.11
C ILE A 54 1.96 -3.40 18.06
N PHE A 55 0.99 -2.52 17.81
CA PHE A 55 -0.04 -2.71 16.78
C PHE A 55 0.59 -2.85 15.38
N VAL A 56 1.52 -1.97 15.02
CA VAL A 56 2.23 -2.00 13.73
C VAL A 56 2.98 -3.32 13.54
N ILE A 57 3.73 -3.77 14.55
CA ILE A 57 4.49 -5.04 14.49
C ILE A 57 3.54 -6.22 14.32
N THR A 58 2.43 -6.25 15.05
CA THR A 58 1.44 -7.32 14.95
C THR A 58 0.85 -7.41 13.54
N ILE A 59 0.49 -6.28 12.93
CA ILE A 59 -0.04 -6.27 11.56
C ILE A 59 1.03 -6.67 10.55
N ILE A 60 2.26 -6.16 10.65
CA ILE A 60 3.35 -6.54 9.72
C ILE A 60 3.58 -8.04 9.77
N SER A 61 3.64 -8.64 10.96
CA SER A 61 3.84 -10.08 11.11
C SER A 61 2.70 -10.88 10.48
N SER A 62 1.46 -10.44 10.70
CA SER A 62 0.26 -11.06 10.12
C SER A 62 0.23 -10.93 8.59
N LEU A 63 0.59 -9.77 8.04
CA LEU A 63 0.72 -9.55 6.59
C LEU A 63 1.81 -10.45 5.98
N GLY A 64 2.93 -10.62 6.67
CA GLY A 64 4.01 -11.53 6.25
C GLY A 64 3.52 -12.97 6.10
N VAL A 65 2.80 -13.48 7.10
CA VAL A 65 2.18 -14.82 7.03
C VAL A 65 1.19 -14.91 5.88
N ASN A 66 0.32 -13.91 5.73
CA ASN A 66 -0.67 -13.86 4.66
C ASN A 66 -0.02 -13.83 3.27
N THR A 67 1.07 -13.08 3.10
CA THR A 67 1.84 -13.04 1.84
C THR A 67 2.38 -14.42 1.46
N VAL A 68 2.90 -15.18 2.44
CA VAL A 68 3.37 -16.55 2.21
C VAL A 68 2.22 -17.46 1.81
N ILE A 69 1.06 -17.35 2.46
CA ILE A 69 -0.12 -18.15 2.12
C ILE A 69 -0.55 -17.85 0.68
N LEU A 70 -0.69 -16.58 0.28
CA LEU A 70 -1.04 -16.18 -1.08
C LEU A 70 -0.01 -16.67 -2.11
N ALA A 71 1.28 -16.62 -1.77
CA ALA A 71 2.34 -17.12 -2.63
C ALA A 71 2.17 -18.62 -2.93
N ILE A 72 1.91 -19.43 -1.90
CA ILE A 72 1.69 -20.87 -2.02
C ILE A 72 0.42 -21.17 -2.83
N LEU A 73 -0.67 -20.47 -2.54
CA LEU A 73 -1.96 -20.69 -3.21
C LEU A 73 -1.92 -20.36 -4.70
N THR A 74 -1.17 -19.32 -5.09
CA THR A 74 -1.08 -18.85 -6.47
C THR A 74 -0.04 -19.58 -7.31
N GLU A 75 0.85 -20.37 -6.69
CA GLU A 75 1.99 -21.01 -7.38
C GLU A 75 1.56 -21.91 -8.54
N LYS A 76 0.48 -22.67 -8.35
CA LYS A 76 -0.06 -23.60 -9.35
C LYS A 76 -0.45 -22.92 -10.68
N TYR A 77 -0.72 -21.62 -10.66
CA TYR A 77 -1.25 -20.88 -11.83
C TYR A 77 -0.17 -20.10 -12.58
N LYS A 78 1.10 -20.25 -12.19
CA LYS A 78 2.24 -19.55 -12.78
C LYS A 78 2.91 -20.42 -13.83
N ASP A 79 3.12 -19.87 -15.03
CA ASP A 79 3.92 -20.48 -16.09
C ASP A 79 4.98 -19.48 -16.55
N ILE A 80 6.24 -19.84 -16.33
CA ILE A 80 7.42 -19.00 -16.68
C ILE A 80 7.46 -18.70 -18.19
N LYS A 81 6.86 -19.55 -19.03
CA LYS A 81 6.80 -19.33 -20.49
C LYS A 81 6.11 -18.02 -20.86
N TYR A 82 5.17 -17.53 -20.05
CA TYR A 82 4.50 -16.25 -20.30
C TYR A 82 5.39 -15.02 -20.12
N ILE A 83 6.53 -15.16 -19.44
CA ILE A 83 7.49 -14.06 -19.24
C ILE A 83 8.46 -13.98 -20.42
N MET A 84 8.70 -15.08 -21.13
CA MET A 84 9.66 -15.12 -22.24
C MET A 84 9.07 -14.58 -23.54
N PRO A 85 9.86 -13.86 -24.35
CA PRO A 85 11.25 -13.48 -24.16
C PRO A 85 11.42 -12.23 -23.26
N VAL A 86 12.34 -12.31 -22.29
CA VAL A 86 12.73 -11.16 -21.47
C VAL A 86 13.61 -10.23 -22.32
N PHE A 87 13.37 -8.90 -22.21
CA PHE A 87 14.11 -7.89 -22.97
C PHE A 87 13.94 -7.94 -24.51
N ALA A 88 12.78 -8.37 -25.00
CA ALA A 88 12.47 -8.35 -26.43
C ALA A 88 12.35 -6.93 -27.04
N GLY A 89 12.19 -5.90 -26.20
CA GLY A 89 12.08 -4.50 -26.61
C GLY A 89 13.41 -3.74 -26.49
N SER A 90 13.54 -2.62 -27.23
CA SER A 90 14.64 -1.69 -27.07
C SER A 90 14.56 -0.97 -25.72
N ILE A 91 15.71 -0.77 -25.07
CA ILE A 91 15.82 0.10 -23.88
C ILE A 91 15.67 1.55 -24.34
N GLY A 92 14.48 2.09 -24.25
CA GLY A 92 14.13 3.45 -24.65
C GLY A 92 13.80 4.38 -23.47
N SER A 93 13.25 5.55 -23.79
CA SER A 93 12.80 6.55 -22.79
C SER A 93 11.77 6.00 -21.80
N GLU A 94 11.02 4.97 -22.19
CA GLU A 94 10.05 4.28 -21.33
C GLU A 94 10.71 3.54 -20.16
N PHE A 95 11.92 3.01 -20.34
CA PHE A 95 12.68 2.39 -19.27
C PHE A 95 13.01 3.40 -18.16
N LEU A 96 13.49 4.59 -18.54
CA LEU A 96 13.82 5.64 -17.57
C LEU A 96 12.59 6.12 -16.80
N SER A 97 11.47 6.33 -17.49
CA SER A 97 10.23 6.74 -16.85
C SER A 97 9.70 5.68 -15.85
N THR A 98 9.77 4.41 -16.24
CA THR A 98 9.38 3.30 -15.37
C THR A 98 10.31 3.19 -14.16
N PHE A 99 11.61 3.33 -14.36
CA PHE A 99 12.59 3.33 -13.27
C PHE A 99 12.33 4.45 -12.26
N LEU A 100 12.04 5.67 -12.72
CA LEU A 100 11.68 6.80 -11.86
C LEU A 100 10.37 6.56 -11.08
N LEU A 101 9.37 5.94 -11.70
CA LEU A 101 8.13 5.55 -11.03
C LEU A 101 8.36 4.53 -9.91
N VAL A 102 9.21 3.54 -10.15
CA VAL A 102 9.58 2.54 -9.14
C VAL A 102 10.34 3.19 -7.98
N LEU A 103 11.30 4.07 -8.27
CA LEU A 103 12.00 4.84 -7.24
C LEU A 103 11.04 5.72 -6.44
N GLY A 104 10.06 6.35 -7.10
CA GLY A 104 9.01 7.14 -6.43
C GLY A 104 8.17 6.31 -5.46
N SER A 105 7.82 5.08 -5.83
CA SER A 105 7.09 4.18 -4.93
C SER A 105 7.94 3.70 -3.75
N LEU A 106 9.21 3.40 -3.97
CA LEU A 106 10.17 2.99 -2.93
C LEU A 106 10.52 4.16 -1.99
N SER A 107 10.44 5.42 -2.45
CA SER A 107 10.69 6.60 -1.61
C SER A 107 9.72 6.68 -0.42
N ALA A 108 8.57 6.01 -0.48
CA ALA A 108 7.63 5.87 0.63
C ALA A 108 8.28 5.25 1.90
N PHE A 109 9.45 4.60 1.80
CA PHE A 109 10.24 4.16 2.96
C PHE A 109 10.55 5.32 3.93
N VAL A 110 10.68 6.53 3.43
CA VAL A 110 10.95 7.76 4.18
C VAL A 110 9.79 8.14 5.13
N ILE A 111 8.60 7.56 4.97
CA ILE A 111 7.47 7.70 5.91
C ILE A 111 7.85 7.30 7.35
N SER A 112 8.86 6.44 7.51
CA SER A 112 9.37 5.99 8.81
C SER A 112 10.21 7.03 9.58
N LEU A 113 10.68 8.11 8.94
CA LEU A 113 11.59 9.10 9.55
C LEU A 113 11.10 9.73 10.87
N PRO A 114 9.81 10.09 11.05
CA PRO A 114 9.34 10.68 12.31
C PRO A 114 9.55 9.78 13.52
N TYR A 115 9.65 8.46 13.29
CA TYR A 115 9.79 7.45 14.33
C TYR A 115 11.24 7.24 14.78
N LEU A 116 12.25 7.67 13.99
CA LEU A 116 13.67 7.53 14.30
C LEU A 116 14.05 8.24 15.59
N ARG A 117 13.35 9.32 15.94
CA ARG A 117 13.57 10.05 17.21
C ARG A 117 13.30 9.20 18.46
N TYR A 118 12.60 8.09 18.35
CA TYR A 118 12.30 7.19 19.47
C TYR A 118 13.26 6.01 19.58
N LEU A 119 14.26 5.94 18.71
CA LEU A 119 15.30 4.91 18.77
C LEU A 119 16.32 5.24 19.86
N ASN A 120 16.47 4.37 20.83
CA ASN A 120 17.45 4.52 21.90
C ASN A 120 18.89 4.24 21.44
N ASN A 121 19.08 3.38 20.45
CA ASN A 121 20.39 2.97 19.95
C ASN A 121 20.38 2.85 18.42
N GLY A 122 20.99 3.82 17.75
CA GLY A 122 21.03 3.86 16.27
C GLY A 122 22.13 3.01 15.63
N LYS A 123 22.95 2.28 16.43
CA LYS A 123 24.10 1.53 15.89
C LYS A 123 23.73 0.49 14.85
N ASP A 124 22.62 -0.21 15.05
CA ASP A 124 22.14 -1.26 14.14
C ASP A 124 21.10 -0.77 13.12
N LEU A 125 20.73 0.50 13.16
CA LEU A 125 19.69 1.07 12.28
C LEU A 125 20.01 0.82 10.80
N ARG A 126 21.25 1.11 10.39
CA ARG A 126 21.69 0.92 9.00
C ARG A 126 21.55 -0.54 8.56
N LYS A 127 22.02 -1.48 9.40
CA LYS A 127 21.93 -2.91 9.12
C LYS A 127 20.48 -3.37 8.97
N HIS A 128 19.62 -3.03 9.91
CA HIS A 128 18.20 -3.40 9.88
C HIS A 128 17.45 -2.75 8.71
N SER A 129 17.78 -1.50 8.35
CA SER A 129 17.19 -0.83 7.19
C SER A 129 17.57 -1.52 5.87
N PHE A 130 18.84 -1.94 5.70
CA PHE A 130 19.26 -2.68 4.52
C PHE A 130 18.59 -4.06 4.44
N ILE A 131 18.46 -4.77 5.56
CA ILE A 131 17.75 -6.05 5.61
C ILE A 131 16.27 -5.86 5.21
N ALA A 132 15.60 -4.87 5.79
CA ALA A 132 14.21 -4.56 5.49
C ALA A 132 14.00 -4.20 4.01
N LEU A 133 14.90 -3.38 3.45
CA LEU A 133 14.87 -3.02 2.03
C LEU A 133 15.11 -4.23 1.12
N GLY A 134 16.03 -5.11 1.50
CA GLY A 134 16.29 -6.37 0.79
C GLY A 134 15.08 -7.29 0.77
N ILE A 135 14.42 -7.49 1.93
CA ILE A 135 13.19 -8.29 2.02
C ILE A 135 12.08 -7.67 1.16
N LEU A 136 11.88 -6.35 1.25
CA LEU A 136 10.89 -5.65 0.43
C LEU A 136 11.15 -5.83 -1.06
N GLY A 137 12.41 -5.67 -1.50
CA GLY A 137 12.81 -5.87 -2.89
C GLY A 137 12.52 -7.29 -3.39
N ILE A 138 12.85 -8.31 -2.59
CA ILE A 138 12.55 -9.71 -2.93
C ILE A 138 11.06 -9.95 -3.07
N VAL A 139 10.25 -9.44 -2.14
CA VAL A 139 8.78 -9.57 -2.19
C VAL A 139 8.22 -8.87 -3.43
N CYS A 140 8.65 -7.63 -3.73
CA CYS A 140 8.20 -6.90 -4.91
C CYS A 140 8.54 -7.65 -6.22
N ILE A 141 9.76 -8.17 -6.34
CA ILE A 141 10.19 -8.93 -7.51
C ILE A 141 9.36 -10.22 -7.63
N TYR A 142 9.15 -10.93 -6.53
CA TYR A 142 8.35 -12.15 -6.52
C TYR A 142 6.91 -11.92 -6.95
N VAL A 143 6.26 -10.87 -6.46
CA VAL A 143 4.88 -10.52 -6.83
C VAL A 143 4.80 -10.15 -8.31
N LEU A 144 5.75 -9.33 -8.80
CA LEU A 144 5.80 -8.92 -10.20
C LEU A 144 5.97 -10.12 -11.14
N ILE A 145 6.95 -10.99 -10.85
CA ILE A 145 7.16 -12.24 -11.59
C ILE A 145 5.91 -13.12 -11.53
N GLY A 146 5.26 -13.22 -10.37
CA GLY A 146 4.02 -13.96 -10.17
C GLY A 146 2.89 -13.50 -11.08
N ILE A 147 2.68 -12.19 -11.19
CA ILE A 147 1.66 -11.60 -12.07
C ILE A 147 2.00 -11.85 -13.54
N LEU A 148 3.25 -11.58 -13.95
CA LEU A 148 3.69 -11.76 -15.33
C LEU A 148 3.65 -13.23 -15.76
N SER A 149 4.00 -14.16 -14.89
CA SER A 149 3.93 -15.60 -15.17
C SER A 149 2.49 -16.14 -15.22
N THR A 150 1.52 -15.43 -14.63
CA THR A 150 0.11 -15.82 -14.65
C THR A 150 -0.64 -15.30 -15.89
N PHE A 151 -0.35 -14.07 -16.30
CA PHE A 151 -1.13 -13.37 -17.35
C PHE A 151 -0.34 -13.05 -18.61
N GLY A 152 0.99 -13.02 -18.53
CA GLY A 152 1.85 -12.42 -19.55
C GLY A 152 1.82 -10.89 -19.49
N PRO A 153 2.84 -10.21 -20.08
CA PRO A 153 3.02 -8.76 -19.95
C PRO A 153 1.87 -7.95 -20.56
N LEU A 154 1.37 -8.32 -21.73
CA LEU A 154 0.30 -7.58 -22.43
C LEU A 154 -1.02 -7.59 -21.67
N ARG A 155 -1.41 -8.75 -21.12
CA ARG A 155 -2.66 -8.87 -20.36
C ARG A 155 -2.52 -8.23 -18.97
N ALA A 156 -1.40 -8.43 -18.30
CA ALA A 156 -1.13 -7.83 -17.00
C ALA A 156 -1.20 -6.29 -17.04
N ALA A 157 -0.68 -5.66 -18.11
CA ALA A 157 -0.72 -4.22 -18.30
C ALA A 157 -2.14 -3.64 -18.49
N ASN A 158 -3.11 -4.47 -18.94
CA ASN A 158 -4.49 -4.06 -19.16
C ASN A 158 -5.45 -4.37 -18.01
N LEU A 159 -4.94 -4.93 -16.89
CA LEU A 159 -5.73 -5.20 -15.69
C LEU A 159 -5.49 -4.08 -14.66
N PHE A 160 -6.57 -3.54 -14.08
CA PHE A 160 -6.45 -2.56 -12.99
C PHE A 160 -5.89 -3.19 -11.71
N TYR A 161 -6.34 -4.41 -11.40
CA TYR A 161 -5.96 -5.15 -10.18
C TYR A 161 -5.58 -6.60 -10.55
N PRO A 162 -4.39 -6.82 -11.14
CA PRO A 162 -3.98 -8.14 -11.60
C PRO A 162 -3.84 -9.14 -10.45
N GLU A 163 -3.43 -8.70 -9.28
CA GLU A 163 -3.31 -9.55 -8.08
C GLU A 163 -4.67 -10.09 -7.64
N PHE A 164 -5.73 -9.28 -7.69
CA PHE A 164 -7.10 -9.73 -7.42
C PHE A 164 -7.54 -10.79 -8.44
N THR A 165 -7.35 -10.51 -9.73
CA THR A 165 -7.71 -11.47 -10.77
C THR A 165 -6.89 -12.77 -10.67
N GLN A 166 -5.67 -12.72 -10.11
CA GLN A 166 -4.87 -13.91 -9.82
C GLN A 166 -5.45 -14.69 -8.63
N SER A 167 -5.89 -14.01 -7.56
CA SER A 167 -6.50 -14.68 -6.40
C SER A 167 -7.80 -15.37 -6.76
N GLN A 168 -8.62 -14.81 -7.65
CA GLN A 168 -9.85 -15.41 -8.14
C GLN A 168 -9.66 -16.72 -8.90
N ARG A 169 -8.47 -16.99 -9.44
CA ARG A 169 -8.16 -18.28 -10.08
C ARG A 169 -7.97 -19.41 -9.09
N VAL A 170 -7.72 -19.10 -7.82
CA VAL A 170 -7.44 -20.10 -6.80
C VAL A 170 -8.74 -20.70 -6.30
N GLN A 171 -9.03 -21.90 -6.77
CA GLN A 171 -10.15 -22.72 -6.30
C GLN A 171 -9.62 -23.77 -5.32
N LEU A 172 -10.06 -23.70 -4.07
CA LEU A 172 -9.84 -24.73 -3.05
C LEU A 172 -11.07 -25.65 -3.01
N GLY A 173 -11.00 -26.78 -3.76
CA GLY A 173 -12.16 -27.63 -4.00
C GLY A 173 -13.09 -27.04 -5.07
N SER A 174 -14.19 -27.70 -5.36
CA SER A 174 -15.13 -27.29 -6.44
C SER A 174 -16.04 -26.11 -6.09
N PHE A 175 -16.02 -25.58 -4.85
CA PHE A 175 -17.04 -24.65 -4.36
C PHE A 175 -16.53 -23.41 -3.61
N ILE A 176 -15.23 -23.30 -3.25
CA ILE A 176 -14.78 -22.22 -2.37
C ILE A 176 -13.67 -21.40 -3.05
N GLU A 177 -14.03 -20.19 -3.46
CA GLU A 177 -13.11 -19.12 -3.89
C GLU A 177 -12.53 -18.43 -2.65
N PHE A 178 -11.68 -19.16 -1.89
CA PHE A 178 -11.23 -18.71 -0.58
C PHE A 178 -10.06 -17.72 -0.64
N ALA A 179 -9.32 -17.68 -1.74
CA ALA A 179 -8.13 -16.83 -1.88
C ALA A 179 -8.47 -15.34 -1.94
N ASP A 180 -9.69 -14.97 -2.30
CA ASP A 180 -10.15 -13.59 -2.33
C ASP A 180 -10.15 -12.94 -0.94
N PHE A 181 -10.42 -13.71 0.12
CA PHE A 181 -10.34 -13.21 1.49
C PHE A 181 -8.90 -12.89 1.91
N PHE A 182 -7.94 -13.71 1.51
CA PHE A 182 -6.53 -13.42 1.76
C PHE A 182 -6.05 -12.18 1.01
N PHE A 183 -6.51 -12.00 -0.23
CA PHE A 183 -6.24 -10.78 -0.99
C PHE A 183 -6.89 -9.55 -0.35
N LEU A 184 -8.17 -9.64 0.04
CA LEU A 184 -8.88 -8.56 0.71
C LEU A 184 -8.17 -8.16 2.01
N TYR A 185 -7.79 -9.16 2.83
CA TYR A 185 -7.04 -8.92 4.05
C TYR A 185 -5.70 -8.24 3.78
N GLN A 186 -4.92 -8.74 2.82
CA GLN A 186 -3.63 -8.17 2.41
C GLN A 186 -3.77 -6.71 2.00
N THR A 187 -4.77 -6.42 1.19
CA THR A 187 -5.01 -5.08 0.65
C THR A 187 -5.46 -4.11 1.75
N VAL A 188 -6.52 -4.45 2.46
CA VAL A 188 -7.10 -3.57 3.49
C VAL A 188 -6.08 -3.31 4.61
N MET A 189 -5.46 -4.35 5.15
CA MET A 189 -4.50 -4.19 6.24
C MET A 189 -3.18 -3.56 5.79
N GLY A 190 -2.73 -3.80 4.55
CA GLY A 190 -1.52 -3.19 3.99
C GLY A 190 -1.70 -1.68 3.80
N PHE A 191 -2.80 -1.24 3.17
CA PHE A 191 -3.09 0.19 3.02
C PHE A 191 -3.40 0.85 4.36
N PHE A 192 -4.11 0.17 5.27
CA PHE A 192 -4.37 0.67 6.61
C PHE A 192 -3.08 0.89 7.40
N LEU A 193 -2.12 -0.04 7.31
CA LEU A 193 -0.83 0.10 7.96
C LEU A 193 -0.05 1.31 7.45
N LYS A 194 0.06 1.47 6.13
CA LYS A 194 0.71 2.63 5.51
C LYS A 194 0.00 3.93 5.89
N TYR A 195 -1.33 3.93 5.87
CA TYR A 195 -2.16 5.07 6.30
C TYR A 195 -1.87 5.47 7.73
N ILE A 196 -1.95 4.52 8.68
CA ILE A 196 -1.81 4.82 10.09
C ILE A 196 -0.38 5.29 10.46
N ILE A 197 0.64 4.71 9.81
CA ILE A 197 2.03 5.16 9.98
C ILE A 197 2.18 6.61 9.48
N SER A 198 1.63 6.92 8.31
CA SER A 198 1.69 8.28 7.75
C SER A 198 0.94 9.30 8.61
N ALA A 199 -0.30 8.98 9.02
CA ALA A 199 -1.15 9.84 9.84
C ALA A 199 -0.57 10.08 11.25
N TYR A 200 -0.07 9.03 11.89
CA TYR A 200 0.58 9.15 13.19
C TYR A 200 1.92 9.89 13.06
N GLY A 201 2.63 9.75 11.93
CA GLY A 201 3.82 10.55 11.62
C GLY A 201 3.53 12.04 11.56
N VAL A 202 2.45 12.47 10.89
CA VAL A 202 1.97 13.87 10.91
C VAL A 202 1.65 14.31 12.33
N TYR A 203 0.93 13.48 13.10
CA TYR A 203 0.63 13.76 14.49
C TYR A 203 1.88 13.97 15.35
N ILE A 204 2.92 13.11 15.20
CA ILE A 204 4.21 13.27 15.92
C ILE A 204 4.87 14.61 15.60
N ILE A 205 4.92 15.00 14.32
CA ILE A 205 5.56 16.25 13.88
C ILE A 205 4.89 17.47 14.52
N TYR A 206 3.56 17.48 14.49
CA TYR A 206 2.79 18.63 14.98
C TYR A 206 2.42 18.56 16.47
N LYS A 207 2.70 17.46 17.16
CA LYS A 207 2.30 17.22 18.56
C LYS A 207 2.63 18.39 19.49
N LYS A 208 3.78 19.07 19.30
CA LYS A 208 4.20 20.22 20.10
C LYS A 208 3.27 21.44 19.94
N TYR A 209 2.64 21.58 18.79
CA TYR A 209 1.80 22.73 18.42
C TYR A 209 0.30 22.47 18.63
N ILE A 210 -0.09 21.21 18.82
CA ILE A 210 -1.48 20.79 18.96
C ILE A 210 -1.93 21.01 20.40
N LYS A 211 -2.84 21.98 20.62
CA LYS A 211 -3.49 22.21 21.93
C LYS A 211 -4.53 21.15 22.26
N ASN A 212 -5.33 20.73 21.27
CA ASN A 212 -6.37 19.72 21.43
C ASN A 212 -6.16 18.55 20.46
N HIS A 213 -5.66 17.45 20.96
CA HIS A 213 -5.34 16.26 20.18
C HIS A 213 -6.57 15.65 19.49
N LYS A 214 -7.73 15.63 20.18
CA LYS A 214 -8.97 15.08 19.63
C LYS A 214 -9.45 15.90 18.43
N TYR A 215 -9.40 17.23 18.55
CA TYR A 215 -9.78 18.13 17.46
C TYR A 215 -8.89 17.95 16.23
N PHE A 216 -7.59 17.85 16.42
CA PHE A 216 -6.66 17.61 15.32
C PHE A 216 -6.97 16.29 14.59
N ILE A 217 -7.14 15.18 15.34
CA ILE A 217 -7.44 13.87 14.77
C ILE A 217 -8.75 13.93 13.96
N THR A 218 -9.79 14.56 14.51
CA THR A 218 -11.08 14.69 13.83
C THR A 218 -10.96 15.50 12.54
N VAL A 219 -10.30 16.65 12.57
CA VAL A 219 -10.13 17.51 11.36
C VAL A 219 -9.31 16.79 10.31
N TYR A 220 -8.21 16.12 10.71
CA TYR A 220 -7.36 15.35 9.83
C TYR A 220 -8.15 14.22 9.14
N THR A 221 -8.87 13.42 9.93
CA THR A 221 -9.67 12.30 9.41
C THR A 221 -10.80 12.79 8.50
N LEU A 222 -11.47 13.89 8.84
CA LEU A 222 -12.48 14.50 7.97
C LEU A 222 -11.89 14.99 6.65
N ALA A 223 -10.72 15.61 6.67
CA ALA A 223 -10.05 16.01 5.43
C ALA A 223 -9.75 14.79 4.53
N ILE A 224 -9.18 13.72 5.08
CA ILE A 224 -8.93 12.48 4.34
C ILE A 224 -10.24 11.85 3.83
N PHE A 225 -11.30 11.87 4.65
CA PHE A 225 -12.62 11.36 4.25
C PHE A 225 -13.18 12.09 3.03
N ILE A 226 -13.17 13.43 3.04
CA ILE A 226 -13.71 14.25 1.95
C ILE A 226 -12.89 14.06 0.68
N PHE A 227 -11.58 14.28 0.73
CA PHE A 227 -10.71 14.18 -0.43
C PHE A 227 -10.60 12.74 -0.95
N GLY A 228 -10.49 11.75 -0.06
CA GLY A 228 -10.42 10.34 -0.41
C GLY A 228 -11.70 9.85 -1.09
N THR A 229 -12.87 10.26 -0.58
CA THR A 229 -14.16 9.93 -1.23
C THR A 229 -14.24 10.50 -2.64
N PHE A 230 -13.77 11.72 -2.84
CA PHE A 230 -13.75 12.36 -4.16
C PHE A 230 -12.83 11.61 -5.13
N LEU A 231 -11.61 11.29 -4.70
CA LEU A 231 -10.59 10.61 -5.52
C LEU A 231 -10.97 9.16 -5.86
N SER A 232 -11.63 8.45 -4.94
CA SER A 232 -11.98 7.02 -5.13
C SER A 232 -13.17 6.77 -6.05
N ARG A 233 -13.85 7.83 -6.54
CA ARG A 233 -15.05 7.68 -7.38
C ARG A 233 -14.77 7.11 -8.76
N ASN A 234 -13.63 7.45 -9.35
CA ASN A 234 -13.30 7.10 -10.73
C ASN A 234 -11.92 6.47 -10.83
N ASN A 235 -11.87 5.21 -11.29
CA ASN A 235 -10.64 4.44 -11.43
C ASN A 235 -9.62 5.14 -12.35
N TYR A 236 -10.06 5.63 -13.51
CA TYR A 236 -9.15 6.26 -14.49
C TYR A 236 -8.50 7.52 -13.93
N ILE A 237 -9.28 8.38 -13.26
CA ILE A 237 -8.76 9.60 -12.64
C ILE A 237 -7.79 9.23 -11.51
N LEU A 238 -8.13 8.24 -10.68
CA LEU A 238 -7.27 7.78 -9.59
C LEU A 238 -5.93 7.28 -10.12
N PHE A 239 -5.92 6.37 -11.10
CA PHE A 239 -4.66 5.83 -11.64
C PHE A 239 -3.84 6.89 -12.38
N TYR A 240 -4.48 7.82 -13.08
CA TYR A 240 -3.80 8.95 -13.69
C TYR A 240 -3.10 9.82 -12.65
N LEU A 241 -3.79 10.17 -11.56
CA LEU A 241 -3.22 10.93 -10.46
C LEU A 241 -2.11 10.18 -9.72
N LEU A 242 -2.26 8.87 -9.54
CA LEU A 242 -1.24 8.02 -8.90
C LEU A 242 0.09 8.04 -9.68
N LYS A 243 0.06 8.08 -11.01
CA LYS A 243 1.27 8.22 -11.82
C LYS A 243 2.03 9.50 -11.48
N TYR A 244 1.34 10.65 -11.40
CA TYR A 244 1.98 11.91 -11.00
C TYR A 244 2.38 11.92 -9.53
N TYR A 245 1.60 11.29 -8.68
CA TYR A 245 1.92 11.16 -7.27
C TYR A 245 3.25 10.44 -7.03
N GLN A 246 3.61 9.42 -7.82
CA GLN A 246 4.92 8.77 -7.71
C GLN A 246 6.08 9.73 -8.01
N TYR A 247 5.95 10.60 -9.00
CA TYR A 247 6.96 11.64 -9.27
C TYR A 247 7.02 12.69 -8.15
N ILE A 248 5.86 13.05 -7.59
CA ILE A 248 5.79 13.99 -6.45
C ILE A 248 6.47 13.36 -5.22
N ASN A 249 6.23 12.08 -4.95
CA ASN A 249 6.90 11.37 -3.85
C ASN A 249 8.43 11.38 -4.00
N LEU A 250 8.93 11.17 -5.21
CA LEU A 250 10.36 11.23 -5.47
C LEU A 250 10.94 12.61 -5.08
N ILE A 251 10.25 13.69 -5.42
CA ILE A 251 10.69 15.06 -5.09
C ILE A 251 10.55 15.38 -3.59
N LEU A 252 9.47 14.90 -2.95
CA LEU A 252 9.18 15.24 -1.55
C LEU A 252 10.00 14.42 -0.54
N PHE A 253 10.46 13.24 -0.93
CA PHE A 253 11.11 12.29 -0.04
C PHE A 253 12.58 12.01 -0.39
N VAL A 254 13.06 12.46 -1.53
CA VAL A 254 14.47 12.44 -1.93
C VAL A 254 15.05 13.84 -1.90
#